data_c4d3a6b36f47faa03412979d1a3c22b9
#
_entry.id   c4d3a6b36f47faa03412979d1a3c22b9
#
_cell.length_a   1.000
_cell.length_b   1.000
_cell.length_c   1.000
_cell.angle_alpha   90.00
_cell.angle_beta   90.00
_cell.angle_gamma   90.00
#
_symmetry.space_group_name_H-M   'P 1'
#
loop_
_entity.id
_entity.type
_entity.pdbx_description
1 polymer ?
#
loop_
_entity_poly.entity_id
_entity_poly.type
_entity_poly.pdbx_seq_one_letter_code
_entity_poly.pdbx_strand_id
1 'polypeptide(L)'
;PVVSIDAICDATIDSSGICQVQIQVSNLEGRMKILAGTVSIVRVNNRDLEKQRFSKTLTDTLYGGGIQHFQFELPLTEQEQSSEILSPLTIVFDYDKTDFSKESKIVNLSIRISRPEQFVTIPNPYSEFAHANTVEDDSMFKGREETISEICENIIKGKKCYAIYGQKRSGKSSVLFHIAKRLRNDNKALAVHFSIGENLLGDRDTD
;
A
#
# COMPACT_ATOMS: atom_id res chain seq x y z
N PRO A 1 -6.16 34.03 -18.64
CA PRO A 1 -6.29 32.78 -17.89
C PRO A 1 -6.14 33.02 -16.40
N VAL A 2 -6.87 32.30 -15.58
CA VAL A 2 -6.65 32.24 -14.12
C VAL A 2 -5.81 31.00 -13.85
N VAL A 3 -4.55 31.17 -13.54
CA VAL A 3 -3.60 30.07 -13.31
C VAL A 3 -3.59 29.70 -11.83
N SER A 4 -3.71 28.42 -11.49
CA SER A 4 -3.40 27.87 -10.16
C SER A 4 -2.17 26.98 -10.24
N ILE A 5 -1.37 27.02 -9.19
CA ILE A 5 -0.17 26.18 -9.04
C ILE A 5 -0.23 25.58 -7.64
N ASP A 6 -0.29 24.27 -7.56
CA ASP A 6 -0.48 23.54 -6.31
C ASP A 6 0.47 22.33 -6.24
N ALA A 7 0.80 21.88 -5.04
CA ALA A 7 1.40 20.58 -4.83
C ALA A 7 0.32 19.49 -4.84
N ILE A 8 0.59 18.37 -5.52
CA ILE A 8 -0.40 17.28 -5.65
C ILE A 8 -0.42 16.41 -4.39
N CYS A 9 0.76 16.18 -3.81
CA CYS A 9 0.94 15.29 -2.67
C CYS A 9 2.15 15.72 -1.84
N ASP A 10 2.37 15.04 -0.73
CA ASP A 10 3.61 15.17 0.03
C ASP A 10 4.81 14.83 -0.85
N ALA A 11 5.91 15.57 -0.68
CA ALA A 11 7.15 15.27 -1.36
C ALA A 11 7.78 13.99 -0.77
N THR A 12 8.35 13.14 -1.60
CA THR A 12 9.02 11.91 -1.14
C THR A 12 10.53 12.07 -1.26
N ILE A 13 11.27 11.64 -0.24
CA ILE A 13 12.72 11.64 -0.26
C ILE A 13 13.25 10.21 -0.34
N ASP A 14 14.23 9.98 -1.20
CA ASP A 14 14.91 8.69 -1.31
C ASP A 14 16.15 8.59 -0.41
N SER A 15 16.78 7.41 -0.41
CA SER A 15 18.00 7.14 0.36
C SER A 15 19.22 7.94 -0.11
N SER A 16 19.18 8.53 -1.29
CA SER A 16 20.27 9.37 -1.85
C SER A 16 20.09 10.85 -1.51
N GLY A 17 19.01 11.22 -0.82
CA GLY A 17 18.69 12.61 -0.46
C GLY A 17 18.04 13.39 -1.60
N ILE A 18 17.55 12.72 -2.62
CA ILE A 18 16.79 13.34 -3.72
C ILE A 18 15.31 13.35 -3.31
N CYS A 19 14.74 14.54 -3.34
CA CYS A 19 13.33 14.77 -3.04
C CYS A 19 12.52 14.87 -4.32
N GLN A 20 11.50 14.04 -4.46
CA GLN A 20 10.55 14.09 -5.57
C GLN A 20 9.36 14.96 -5.19
N VAL A 21 9.13 15.99 -5.99
CA VAL A 21 8.03 16.95 -5.82
C VAL A 21 7.13 16.92 -7.04
N GLN A 22 5.83 16.82 -6.83
CA GLN A 22 4.83 16.85 -7.89
C GLN A 22 4.04 18.15 -7.82
N ILE A 23 4.09 18.92 -8.90
CA ILE A 23 3.40 20.20 -9.03
C ILE A 23 2.33 20.10 -10.10
N GLN A 24 1.16 20.63 -9.77
CA GLN A 24 0.05 20.77 -10.69
C GLN A 24 -0.08 22.22 -11.12
N VAL A 25 -0.19 22.45 -12.42
CA VAL A 25 -0.58 23.74 -13.00
C VAL A 25 -1.93 23.58 -13.63
N SER A 26 -2.86 24.44 -13.25
CA SER A 26 -4.25 24.45 -13.75
C SER A 26 -4.60 25.80 -14.35
N ASN A 27 -5.30 25.79 -15.48
CA ASN A 27 -5.95 26.98 -16.04
C ASN A 27 -7.43 26.95 -15.67
N LEU A 28 -7.84 27.75 -14.69
CA LEU A 28 -9.19 27.70 -14.11
C LEU A 28 -10.25 28.38 -14.98
N GLU A 29 -9.87 29.22 -15.95
CA GLU A 29 -10.84 29.93 -16.80
C GLU A 29 -11.01 29.33 -18.19
N GLY A 30 -12.29 29.18 -18.61
CA GLY A 30 -12.66 28.52 -19.86
C GLY A 30 -12.37 29.28 -21.16
N ARG A 31 -12.13 30.59 -21.12
CA ARG A 31 -12.06 31.43 -22.34
C ARG A 31 -10.63 31.69 -22.83
N MET A 32 -9.66 31.70 -21.95
CA MET A 32 -8.27 31.99 -22.31
C MET A 32 -7.41 30.75 -22.23
N LYS A 33 -6.59 30.56 -23.25
CA LYS A 33 -5.65 29.44 -23.35
C LYS A 33 -4.26 29.91 -22.93
N ILE A 34 -3.46 28.99 -22.42
CA ILE A 34 -2.02 29.14 -22.24
C ILE A 34 -1.37 28.38 -23.39
N LEU A 35 -0.72 29.09 -24.29
CA LEU A 35 -0.15 28.51 -25.52
C LEU A 35 1.12 27.74 -25.25
N ALA A 36 1.98 28.29 -24.42
CA ALA A 36 3.24 27.71 -23.96
C ALA A 36 3.54 28.18 -22.56
N GLY A 37 4.37 27.44 -21.83
CA GLY A 37 4.78 27.87 -20.50
C GLY A 37 5.91 27.01 -19.96
N THR A 38 6.62 27.55 -18.98
CA THR A 38 7.73 26.88 -18.29
C THR A 38 7.52 27.01 -16.79
N VAL A 39 7.42 25.89 -16.11
CA VAL A 39 7.38 25.80 -14.64
C VAL A 39 8.80 25.61 -14.14
N SER A 40 9.22 26.43 -13.20
CA SER A 40 10.57 26.39 -12.63
C SER A 40 10.49 26.44 -11.11
N ILE A 41 11.26 25.60 -10.43
CA ILE A 41 11.50 25.73 -9.00
C ILE A 41 12.77 26.58 -8.84
N VAL A 42 12.63 27.74 -8.21
CA VAL A 42 13.71 28.72 -8.11
C VAL A 42 14.29 28.83 -6.70
N ARG A 43 13.57 28.38 -5.67
CA ARG A 43 14.02 28.40 -4.28
C ARG A 43 13.44 27.27 -3.48
N VAL A 44 14.25 26.69 -2.62
CA VAL A 44 13.86 25.72 -1.58
C VAL A 44 14.33 26.28 -0.24
N ASN A 45 13.39 26.49 0.68
CA ASN A 45 13.66 27.18 1.92
C ASN A 45 14.38 28.53 1.67
N ASN A 46 15.58 28.67 2.16
CA ASN A 46 16.39 29.89 1.97
C ASN A 46 17.46 29.74 0.87
N ARG A 47 17.46 28.65 0.12
CA ARG A 47 18.45 28.34 -0.93
C ARG A 47 17.88 28.60 -2.30
N ASP A 48 18.53 29.48 -3.05
CA ASP A 48 18.22 29.70 -4.46
C ASP A 48 18.73 28.54 -5.32
N LEU A 49 17.94 28.15 -6.31
CA LEU A 49 18.25 27.10 -7.26
C LEU A 49 18.50 27.68 -8.66
N GLU A 50 19.34 26.99 -9.43
CA GLU A 50 19.54 27.35 -10.84
C GLU A 50 18.26 27.09 -11.64
N LYS A 51 17.57 28.16 -12.04
CA LYS A 51 16.29 28.11 -12.72
C LYS A 51 16.29 27.13 -13.92
N GLN A 52 17.33 27.13 -14.71
CA GLN A 52 17.42 26.29 -15.92
C GLN A 52 17.44 24.79 -15.60
N ARG A 53 18.07 24.41 -14.49
CA ARG A 53 18.21 23.01 -14.08
C ARG A 53 16.90 22.42 -13.57
N PHE A 54 16.06 23.23 -12.94
CA PHE A 54 14.79 22.82 -12.34
C PHE A 54 13.60 23.44 -13.07
N SER A 55 13.62 23.38 -14.40
CA SER A 55 12.56 23.89 -15.27
C SER A 55 11.99 22.79 -16.14
N LYS A 56 10.66 22.82 -16.33
CA LYS A 56 9.94 21.95 -17.24
C LYS A 56 8.94 22.75 -18.04
N THR A 57 8.80 22.46 -19.33
CA THR A 57 7.88 23.14 -20.24
C THR A 57 6.54 22.39 -20.31
N LEU A 58 5.48 23.14 -20.61
CA LEU A 58 4.20 22.55 -21.00
C LEU A 58 4.39 21.68 -22.25
N THR A 59 3.79 20.49 -22.23
CA THR A 59 3.79 19.60 -23.40
C THR A 59 2.80 20.07 -24.47
N ASP A 60 1.69 20.63 -24.02
CA ASP A 60 0.58 21.05 -24.89
C ASP A 60 -0.04 22.37 -24.42
N THR A 61 -0.85 22.97 -25.29
CA THR A 61 -1.65 24.14 -24.95
C THR A 61 -2.62 23.81 -23.82
N LEU A 62 -2.60 24.58 -22.74
CA LEU A 62 -3.47 24.40 -21.60
C LEU A 62 -4.76 25.19 -21.75
N TYR A 63 -5.83 24.51 -22.11
CA TYR A 63 -7.16 25.07 -22.26
C TYR A 63 -7.80 25.40 -20.90
N GLY A 64 -8.88 26.17 -20.90
CA GLY A 64 -9.66 26.41 -19.67
C GLY A 64 -10.20 25.11 -19.08
N GLY A 65 -10.00 24.92 -17.78
CA GLY A 65 -10.24 23.66 -17.07
C GLY A 65 -9.14 22.61 -17.26
N GLY A 66 -8.12 22.90 -18.10
CA GLY A 66 -7.00 21.99 -18.31
C GLY A 66 -6.04 21.98 -17.13
N ILE A 67 -5.41 20.81 -16.94
CA ILE A 67 -4.45 20.55 -15.85
C ILE A 67 -3.23 19.84 -16.45
N GLN A 68 -2.05 20.22 -15.99
CA GLN A 68 -0.81 19.50 -16.30
C GLN A 68 0.02 19.28 -15.05
N HIS A 69 0.60 18.08 -14.94
CA HIS A 69 1.44 17.67 -13.82
C HIS A 69 2.90 17.71 -14.20
N PHE A 70 3.74 18.15 -13.26
CA PHE A 70 5.18 18.22 -13.39
C PHE A 70 5.83 17.53 -12.22
N GLN A 71 6.77 16.66 -12.48
CA GLN A 71 7.57 15.99 -11.44
C GLN A 71 8.98 16.57 -11.45
N PHE A 72 9.48 16.97 -10.28
CA PHE A 72 10.82 17.51 -10.10
C PHE A 72 11.61 16.65 -9.13
N GLU A 73 12.91 16.55 -9.39
CA GLU A 73 13.87 15.90 -8.51
C GLU A 73 14.78 16.98 -7.92
N LEU A 74 14.68 17.19 -6.62
CA LEU A 74 15.39 18.23 -5.90
C LEU A 74 16.45 17.60 -4.99
N PRO A 75 17.75 17.86 -5.21
CA PRO A 75 18.78 17.46 -4.26
C PRO A 75 18.66 18.33 -3.00
N LEU A 76 18.36 17.72 -1.87
CA LEU A 76 18.25 18.38 -0.59
C LEU A 76 19.57 18.35 0.17
N THR A 77 19.88 19.44 0.87
CA THR A 77 20.97 19.47 1.84
C THR A 77 20.63 18.64 3.08
N GLU A 78 21.61 18.23 3.88
CA GLU A 78 21.38 17.45 5.10
C GLU A 78 20.42 18.14 6.06
N GLN A 79 20.47 19.47 6.15
CA GLN A 79 19.53 20.26 6.96
C GLN A 79 18.11 20.22 6.40
N GLU A 80 17.96 20.35 5.10
CA GLU A 80 16.66 20.24 4.42
C GLU A 80 16.09 18.82 4.53
N GLN A 81 16.95 17.81 4.44
CA GLN A 81 16.56 16.41 4.64
C GLN A 81 16.05 16.13 6.06
N SER A 82 16.54 16.83 7.07
CA SER A 82 16.09 16.67 8.46
C SER A 82 14.76 17.36 8.75
N SER A 83 14.29 18.22 7.86
CA SER A 83 13.04 18.96 7.99
C SER A 83 11.83 18.07 7.65
N GLU A 84 10.70 18.32 8.29
CA GLU A 84 9.42 17.68 7.94
C GLU A 84 8.69 18.44 6.83
N ILE A 85 9.04 19.69 6.61
CA ILE A 85 8.35 20.57 5.65
C ILE A 85 9.40 21.37 4.87
N LEU A 86 9.24 21.41 3.55
CA LEU A 86 9.93 22.36 2.68
C LEU A 86 9.08 23.63 2.60
N SER A 87 9.60 24.74 3.14
CA SER A 87 8.89 26.01 3.13
C SER A 87 9.86 27.21 3.28
N PRO A 88 9.81 28.21 2.37
CA PRO A 88 9.01 28.21 1.15
C PRO A 88 9.64 27.36 0.04
N LEU A 89 8.80 26.71 -0.75
CA LEU A 89 9.16 26.21 -2.07
C LEU A 89 8.64 27.22 -3.10
N THR A 90 9.54 28.00 -3.69
CA THR A 90 9.17 29.07 -4.62
C THR A 90 9.16 28.54 -6.04
N ILE A 91 7.99 28.62 -6.67
CA ILE A 91 7.75 28.17 -8.03
C ILE A 91 7.42 29.38 -8.90
N VAL A 92 8.02 29.43 -10.06
CA VAL A 92 7.76 30.44 -11.09
C VAL A 92 7.18 29.73 -12.31
N PHE A 93 6.05 30.21 -12.78
CA PHE A 93 5.46 29.78 -14.03
C PHE A 93 5.41 30.93 -15.00
N ASP A 94 6.29 30.89 -16.00
CA ASP A 94 6.32 31.83 -17.13
C ASP A 94 5.50 31.25 -18.26
N TYR A 95 4.54 32.00 -18.78
CA TYR A 95 3.62 31.50 -19.80
C TYR A 95 3.18 32.55 -20.83
N ASP A 96 2.85 32.08 -22.03
CA ASP A 96 2.35 32.86 -23.13
C ASP A 96 0.81 32.70 -23.21
N LYS A 97 0.09 33.82 -23.25
CA LYS A 97 -1.36 33.87 -23.43
C LYS A 97 -1.75 33.80 -24.91
N THR A 98 -3.06 33.70 -25.15
CA THR A 98 -3.64 33.68 -26.49
C THR A 98 -3.34 34.95 -27.31
N ASP A 99 -3.14 36.09 -26.69
CA ASP A 99 -2.74 37.35 -27.29
C ASP A 99 -1.22 37.50 -27.45
N PHE A 100 -0.45 36.41 -27.24
CA PHE A 100 0.99 36.35 -27.26
C PHE A 100 1.68 37.24 -26.23
N SER A 101 0.95 37.79 -25.27
CA SER A 101 1.55 38.44 -24.11
C SER A 101 2.14 37.40 -23.16
N LYS A 102 3.29 37.77 -22.56
CA LYS A 102 4.01 36.95 -21.58
C LYS A 102 3.63 37.34 -20.17
N GLU A 103 3.34 36.38 -19.37
CA GLU A 103 3.11 36.57 -17.93
C GLU A 103 3.97 35.62 -17.10
N SER A 104 4.20 36.03 -15.88
CA SER A 104 4.89 35.23 -14.88
C SER A 104 4.07 35.17 -13.61
N LYS A 105 3.84 33.99 -13.10
CA LYS A 105 3.20 33.77 -11.79
C LYS A 105 4.18 33.15 -10.84
N ILE A 106 4.32 33.77 -9.67
CA ILE A 106 5.19 33.29 -8.58
C ILE A 106 4.29 32.80 -7.44
N VAL A 107 4.57 31.59 -6.96
CA VAL A 107 3.84 31.00 -5.84
C VAL A 107 4.83 30.39 -4.85
N ASN A 108 4.58 30.61 -3.57
CA ASN A 108 5.31 29.97 -2.49
C ASN A 108 4.44 28.88 -1.89
N LEU A 109 4.90 27.65 -1.95
CA LEU A 109 4.23 26.49 -1.38
C LEU A 109 4.94 26.01 -0.11
N SER A 110 4.21 25.34 0.74
CA SER A 110 4.74 24.57 1.86
C SER A 110 4.35 23.11 1.62
N ILE A 111 5.32 22.24 1.50
CA ILE A 111 5.12 20.84 1.16
C ILE A 111 5.71 19.97 2.26
N ARG A 112 4.93 19.03 2.79
CA ARG A 112 5.42 18.04 3.75
C ARG A 112 6.34 17.05 3.06
N ILE A 113 7.40 16.63 3.76
CA ILE A 113 8.29 15.57 3.31
C ILE A 113 7.79 14.25 3.91
N SER A 114 7.37 13.35 3.03
CA SER A 114 7.10 11.96 3.40
C SER A 114 8.38 11.14 3.19
N ARG A 115 8.81 10.46 4.23
CA ARG A 115 9.90 9.48 4.14
C ARG A 115 9.25 8.13 3.96
N PRO A 116 9.67 7.33 2.97
CA PRO A 116 9.26 5.95 2.95
C PRO A 116 9.73 5.33 4.28
N GLU A 117 8.79 4.95 5.11
CA GLU A 117 9.10 4.15 6.28
C GLU A 117 9.95 2.97 5.78
N GLN A 118 11.07 2.72 6.43
CA GLN A 118 11.86 1.54 6.10
C GLN A 118 10.93 0.35 6.27
N PHE A 119 10.59 -0.29 5.16
CA PHE A 119 9.73 -1.46 5.18
C PHE A 119 10.45 -2.55 5.99
N VAL A 120 10.08 -2.68 7.24
CA VAL A 120 10.52 -3.79 8.06
C VAL A 120 9.75 -5.01 7.58
N THR A 121 10.46 -5.94 6.96
CA THR A 121 9.87 -7.21 6.57
C THR A 121 9.41 -7.93 7.84
N ILE A 122 8.12 -7.89 8.11
CA ILE A 122 7.53 -8.68 9.19
C ILE A 122 7.45 -10.11 8.68
N PRO A 123 8.09 -11.09 9.36
CA PRO A 123 7.95 -12.48 8.97
C PRO A 123 6.47 -12.85 8.93
N ASN A 124 6.02 -13.43 7.83
CA ASN A 124 4.63 -13.86 7.73
C ASN A 124 4.41 -15.07 8.68
N PRO A 125 3.68 -14.92 9.80
CA PRO A 125 3.46 -16.01 10.74
C PRO A 125 2.65 -17.16 10.13
N TYR A 126 1.99 -16.92 9.00
CA TYR A 126 1.18 -17.91 8.29
C TYR A 126 1.95 -18.65 7.20
N SER A 127 3.23 -18.33 6.96
CA SER A 127 4.02 -18.92 5.87
C SER A 127 4.10 -20.45 5.98
N GLU A 128 4.23 -20.98 7.18
CA GLU A 128 4.30 -22.42 7.45
C GLU A 128 2.97 -23.14 7.13
N PHE A 129 1.85 -22.42 7.23
CA PHE A 129 0.51 -22.96 6.98
C PHE A 129 0.01 -22.73 5.54
N ALA A 130 0.75 -21.95 4.73
CA ALA A 130 0.37 -21.63 3.37
C ALA A 130 0.27 -22.86 2.46
N HIS A 131 0.98 -23.93 2.78
CA HIS A 131 1.05 -25.18 2.01
C HIS A 131 0.05 -26.27 2.45
N ALA A 132 -1.07 -25.88 3.06
CA ALA A 132 -2.19 -26.76 3.40
C ALA A 132 -1.95 -27.74 4.56
N ASN A 133 -1.04 -27.45 5.44
CA ASN A 133 -0.85 -28.25 6.64
C ASN A 133 -1.95 -27.97 7.68
N THR A 134 -2.18 -28.95 8.55
CA THR A 134 -3.07 -28.81 9.71
C THR A 134 -2.50 -27.76 10.66
N VAL A 135 -3.31 -26.81 11.10
CA VAL A 135 -2.89 -25.82 12.11
C VAL A 135 -2.97 -26.49 13.48
N GLU A 136 -1.82 -26.86 14.02
CA GLU A 136 -1.68 -27.56 15.29
C GLU A 136 -1.41 -26.62 16.46
N ASP A 137 -0.92 -25.43 16.19
CA ASP A 137 -0.61 -24.40 17.18
C ASP A 137 -1.87 -23.68 17.66
N ASP A 138 -2.09 -23.74 18.98
CA ASP A 138 -3.24 -23.11 19.65
C ASP A 138 -3.21 -21.57 19.51
N SER A 139 -2.04 -20.96 19.34
CA SER A 139 -1.90 -19.52 19.15
C SER A 139 -2.44 -19.06 17.79
N MET A 140 -2.34 -19.91 16.79
CA MET A 140 -2.74 -19.65 15.40
C MET A 140 -4.16 -20.14 15.10
N PHE A 141 -4.69 -21.06 15.90
CA PHE A 141 -6.03 -21.58 15.74
C PHE A 141 -7.04 -20.75 16.56
N LYS A 142 -7.82 -19.92 15.90
CA LYS A 142 -8.77 -19.00 16.54
C LYS A 142 -10.19 -19.13 15.99
N GLY A 143 -11.16 -18.74 16.82
CA GLY A 143 -12.56 -18.52 16.41
C GLY A 143 -13.43 -19.75 16.32
N ARG A 144 -13.02 -20.92 16.83
CA ARG A 144 -13.82 -22.15 16.82
C ARG A 144 -13.85 -22.88 18.17
N GLU A 145 -13.45 -22.21 19.22
CA GLU A 145 -13.33 -22.77 20.58
C GLU A 145 -14.69 -23.26 21.12
N GLU A 146 -15.76 -22.51 20.90
CA GLU A 146 -17.14 -22.89 21.32
C GLU A 146 -17.59 -24.16 20.61
N THR A 147 -17.43 -24.22 19.30
CA THR A 147 -17.80 -25.40 18.48
C THR A 147 -17.04 -26.64 18.92
N ILE A 148 -15.73 -26.53 19.17
CA ILE A 148 -14.92 -27.65 19.66
C ILE A 148 -15.40 -28.07 21.06
N SER A 149 -15.68 -27.13 21.96
CA SER A 149 -16.16 -27.39 23.29
C SER A 149 -17.47 -28.18 23.25
N GLU A 150 -18.44 -27.72 22.48
CA GLU A 150 -19.73 -28.38 22.30
C GLU A 150 -19.59 -29.80 21.76
N ILE A 151 -18.76 -30.00 20.74
CA ILE A 151 -18.53 -31.34 20.17
C ILE A 151 -17.87 -32.26 21.18
N CYS A 152 -16.86 -31.81 21.92
CA CYS A 152 -16.18 -32.60 22.94
C CYS A 152 -17.13 -33.00 24.06
N GLU A 153 -17.95 -32.08 24.56
CA GLU A 153 -18.95 -32.37 25.57
C GLU A 153 -19.99 -33.42 25.12
N ASN A 154 -20.43 -33.29 23.89
CA ASN A 154 -21.42 -34.22 23.34
C ASN A 154 -20.83 -35.61 23.10
N ILE A 155 -19.57 -35.72 22.72
CA ILE A 155 -18.84 -36.99 22.59
C ILE A 155 -18.74 -37.66 23.96
N ILE A 156 -18.34 -36.92 24.99
CA ILE A 156 -18.21 -37.42 26.37
C ILE A 156 -19.56 -37.89 26.91
N LYS A 157 -20.64 -37.21 26.56
CA LYS A 157 -22.01 -37.61 26.92
C LYS A 157 -22.56 -38.81 26.13
N GLY A 158 -21.72 -39.46 25.31
CA GLY A 158 -22.09 -40.63 24.50
C GLY A 158 -22.97 -40.32 23.30
N LYS A 159 -23.05 -39.08 22.85
CA LYS A 159 -23.72 -38.69 21.62
C LYS A 159 -22.71 -38.81 20.45
N LYS A 160 -22.89 -39.49 19.68
CA LYS A 160 -22.71 -40.39 18.61
C LYS A 160 -21.81 -40.08 17.42
N CYS A 161 -22.19 -39.39 16.44
CA CYS A 161 -21.44 -39.14 15.22
C CYS A 161 -21.51 -37.68 14.83
N TYR A 162 -20.35 -37.11 14.49
CA TYR A 162 -20.28 -35.79 13.93
C TYR A 162 -19.65 -35.87 12.55
N ALA A 163 -20.27 -35.24 11.56
CA ALA A 163 -19.71 -35.06 10.23
C ALA A 163 -19.29 -33.61 10.06
N ILE A 164 -18.00 -33.37 9.83
CA ILE A 164 -17.43 -32.02 9.51
C ILE A 164 -17.25 -31.96 8.01
N TYR A 165 -18.02 -31.13 7.35
CA TYR A 165 -17.97 -30.94 5.91
C TYR A 165 -17.74 -29.47 5.54
N GLY A 166 -17.30 -29.21 4.33
CA GLY A 166 -17.02 -27.87 3.84
C GLY A 166 -15.98 -27.89 2.71
N GLN A 167 -15.69 -26.72 2.18
CA GLN A 167 -14.76 -26.55 1.06
C GLN A 167 -13.33 -27.01 1.41
N LYS A 168 -12.54 -27.31 0.38
CA LYS A 168 -11.11 -27.59 0.55
C LYS A 168 -10.43 -26.40 1.24
N ARG A 169 -9.52 -26.67 2.16
CA ARG A 169 -8.78 -25.65 2.94
C ARG A 169 -9.65 -24.81 3.91
N SER A 170 -10.84 -25.25 4.27
CA SER A 170 -11.69 -24.58 5.28
C SER A 170 -11.33 -24.88 6.73
N GLY A 171 -10.20 -25.53 6.98
CA GLY A 171 -9.71 -25.84 8.33
C GLY A 171 -10.32 -27.07 8.98
N LYS A 172 -10.99 -27.97 8.23
CA LYS A 172 -11.61 -29.18 8.79
C LYS A 172 -10.63 -30.08 9.55
N SER A 173 -9.47 -30.32 8.97
CA SER A 173 -8.41 -31.14 9.59
C SER A 173 -7.89 -30.51 10.88
N SER A 174 -7.73 -29.19 10.90
CA SER A 174 -7.33 -28.47 12.12
C SER A 174 -8.37 -28.58 13.22
N VAL A 175 -9.68 -28.48 12.89
CA VAL A 175 -10.75 -28.69 13.87
C VAL A 175 -10.70 -30.10 14.44
N LEU A 176 -10.56 -31.14 13.59
CA LEU A 176 -10.44 -32.52 14.04
C LEU A 176 -9.22 -32.75 14.93
N PHE A 177 -8.08 -32.15 14.59
CA PHE A 177 -6.88 -32.21 15.41
C PHE A 177 -7.11 -31.63 16.81
N HIS A 178 -7.69 -30.43 16.89
CA HIS A 178 -7.94 -29.77 18.18
C HIS A 178 -9.01 -30.48 19.02
N ILE A 179 -10.03 -31.09 18.39
CA ILE A 179 -10.99 -31.98 19.11
C ILE A 179 -10.25 -33.19 19.70
N ALA A 180 -9.42 -33.87 18.89
CA ALA A 180 -8.66 -35.03 19.35
C ALA A 180 -7.67 -34.65 20.47
N LYS A 181 -6.97 -33.54 20.32
CA LYS A 181 -6.05 -33.00 21.35
C LYS A 181 -6.76 -32.72 22.66
N ARG A 182 -7.94 -32.07 22.63
CA ARG A 182 -8.71 -31.74 23.81
C ARG A 182 -9.25 -32.98 24.51
N LEU A 183 -9.80 -33.97 23.78
CA LEU A 183 -10.30 -35.22 24.36
C LEU A 183 -9.17 -36.03 25.03
N ARG A 184 -7.95 -36.00 24.48
CA ARG A 184 -6.80 -36.66 25.11
C ARG A 184 -6.35 -35.95 26.38
N ASN A 185 -6.26 -34.61 26.35
CA ASN A 185 -5.83 -33.82 27.50
C ASN A 185 -6.76 -33.92 28.68
N ASP A 186 -8.06 -34.03 28.44
CA ASP A 186 -9.07 -34.18 29.49
C ASP A 186 -9.09 -35.60 30.10
N ASN A 187 -8.33 -36.56 29.56
CA ASN A 187 -8.29 -37.97 29.95
C ASN A 187 -9.68 -38.66 30.01
N LYS A 188 -10.66 -38.14 29.29
CA LYS A 188 -12.07 -38.61 29.30
C LYS A 188 -12.38 -39.54 28.15
N ALA A 189 -11.54 -39.57 27.11
CA ALA A 189 -11.72 -40.43 25.94
C ALA A 189 -10.40 -40.77 25.28
N LEU A 190 -10.28 -41.97 24.73
CA LEU A 190 -9.20 -42.35 23.86
C LEU A 190 -9.53 -41.84 22.44
N ALA A 191 -8.78 -40.82 21.98
CA ALA A 191 -8.96 -40.26 20.65
C ALA A 191 -7.91 -40.83 19.71
N VAL A 192 -8.35 -41.52 18.65
CA VAL A 192 -7.53 -42.05 17.58
C VAL A 192 -7.87 -41.31 16.28
N HIS A 193 -6.89 -40.76 15.62
CA HIS A 193 -7.05 -40.10 14.34
C HIS A 193 -6.40 -40.93 13.23
N PHE A 194 -7.12 -41.19 12.18
CA PHE A 194 -6.60 -41.85 10.99
C PHE A 194 -7.21 -41.22 9.72
N SER A 195 -6.44 -41.20 8.64
CA SER A 195 -6.86 -40.70 7.34
C SER A 195 -7.11 -41.85 6.37
N ILE A 196 -8.22 -41.82 5.66
CA ILE A 196 -8.64 -42.86 4.70
C ILE A 196 -8.38 -42.35 3.25
N GLY A 197 -7.42 -41.49 3.03
CA GLY A 197 -7.40 -40.77 1.76
C GLY A 197 -6.41 -41.25 0.70
N GLU A 198 -5.29 -41.77 1.07
CA GLU A 198 -4.23 -42.06 0.09
C GLU A 198 -4.07 -43.53 -0.30
N ASN A 199 -4.60 -44.44 0.49
CA ASN A 199 -4.45 -45.89 0.22
C ASN A 199 -5.60 -46.55 -0.53
N LEU A 200 -6.68 -45.81 -0.83
CA LEU A 200 -7.80 -46.35 -1.63
C LEU A 200 -7.72 -46.04 -3.13
N LEU A 201 -6.74 -45.25 -3.53
CA LEU A 201 -6.42 -44.99 -4.93
C LEU A 201 -5.12 -45.71 -5.33
N GLY A 202 -4.75 -46.75 -4.57
CA GLY A 202 -3.70 -47.68 -5.00
C GLY A 202 -4.07 -48.31 -6.32
N ASP A 203 -3.24 -48.07 -7.29
CA ASP A 203 -3.01 -48.78 -8.53
C ASP A 203 -4.28 -49.33 -9.25
N ARG A 204 -4.95 -48.44 -9.96
CA ARG A 204 -5.54 -48.82 -11.22
C ARG A 204 -4.57 -48.48 -12.35
N ASP A 205 -3.39 -49.07 -12.27
CA ASP A 205 -2.53 -49.15 -13.43
C ASP A 205 -2.72 -50.51 -14.05
N THR A 206 -3.06 -50.46 -15.31
CA THR A 206 -2.78 -51.39 -16.37
C THR A 206 -3.46 -52.77 -16.35
N ASP A 207 -4.44 -52.90 -17.20
CA ASP A 207 -4.28 -53.80 -18.38
C ASP A 207 -5.03 -53.20 -19.58
#